data_0305c549424c68ab26b8219aff80ebe2
#
_entry.id   0305c549424c68ab26b8219aff80ebe2
#
_cell.length_a   1.000
_cell.length_b   1.000
_cell.length_c   1.000
_cell.angle_alpha   90.00
_cell.angle_beta   90.00
_cell.angle_gamma   90.00
#
_symmetry.space_group_name_H-M   'P 1'
#
loop_
_entity.id
_entity.type
_entity.pdbx_description
1 polymer ?
#
loop_
_entity_poly.entity_id
_entity_poly.type
_entity_poly.pdbx_seq_one_letter_code
_entity_poly.pdbx_strand_id
1 'polypeptide(L)'
;CIRDSAIGGKYHNQPIGNCEFSDITVFSFHPVKIITTAEGGLATTNDPVLAEKMQLLRSHGITRDANLMTHEPDGGWYYQQIDLGFNYRMTELQGALGVSQMNYLDDFVTRRHQLGKRYDELLTDLPIILPYRNPANYSGFHLYPIQLTADSGKTRKQVFDSLRAQNIGVNVHYIPVHTQPYYAKLGFKQGDFPHAERYYAQAISLPLYYDLSEASQAQVVDALKVALAQALA
;
A
#
# COMPACT_ATOMS: atom_id res chain seq x y z
N CYS A 1 -12.12 -7.18 -1.05
CA CYS A 1 -10.72 -7.07 -1.49
C CYS A 1 -10.03 -5.94 -0.75
N ILE A 2 -8.89 -6.20 -0.15
CA ILE A 2 -8.05 -5.16 0.50
C ILE A 2 -6.90 -4.86 -0.44
N ARG A 3 -6.85 -3.65 -0.97
CA ARG A 3 -5.85 -3.14 -1.91
C ARG A 3 -5.38 -1.75 -1.49
N ASP A 4 -4.96 -1.63 -0.24
CA ASP A 4 -4.66 -0.39 0.47
C ASP A 4 -3.71 0.58 -0.28
N SER A 5 -2.85 0.06 -1.15
CA SER A 5 -1.87 0.82 -1.93
C SER A 5 -2.15 0.81 -3.43
N ALA A 6 -3.36 0.43 -3.86
CA ALA A 6 -3.71 0.26 -5.28
C ALA A 6 -4.41 1.49 -5.89
N ILE A 7 -4.50 2.61 -5.15
CA ILE A 7 -5.13 3.82 -5.68
C ILE A 7 -4.44 4.29 -6.96
N GLY A 8 -5.22 4.70 -7.96
CA GLY A 8 -4.73 5.02 -9.30
C GLY A 8 -4.36 3.82 -10.17
N GLY A 9 -4.44 2.60 -9.63
CA GLY A 9 -4.24 1.36 -10.39
C GLY A 9 -5.47 1.00 -11.23
N LYS A 10 -5.24 0.18 -12.30
CA LYS A 10 -6.30 -0.34 -13.17
C LYS A 10 -6.09 -1.83 -13.43
N TYR A 11 -7.19 -2.55 -13.62
CA TYR A 11 -7.24 -3.92 -14.10
C TYR A 11 -8.14 -3.98 -15.33
N HIS A 12 -7.64 -4.51 -16.47
CA HIS A 12 -8.32 -4.42 -17.76
C HIS A 12 -8.86 -3.03 -18.10
N ASN A 13 -8.06 -1.99 -17.85
CA ASN A 13 -8.39 -0.57 -18.01
C ASN A 13 -9.50 -0.04 -17.08
N GLN A 14 -10.05 -0.87 -16.18
CA GLN A 14 -11.02 -0.44 -15.18
C GLN A 14 -10.30 -0.01 -13.89
N PRO A 15 -10.67 1.11 -13.27
CA PRO A 15 -10.00 1.57 -12.06
C PRO A 15 -10.24 0.60 -10.89
N ILE A 16 -9.19 0.32 -10.13
CA ILE A 16 -9.33 -0.40 -8.86
C ILE A 16 -10.21 0.44 -7.94
N GLY A 17 -11.21 -0.20 -7.32
CA GLY A 17 -12.19 0.46 -6.46
C GLY A 17 -13.55 0.72 -7.10
N ASN A 18 -13.72 0.41 -8.41
CA ASN A 18 -15.02 0.39 -9.06
C ASN A 18 -15.91 -0.80 -8.60
N CYS A 19 -15.35 -1.71 -7.83
CA CYS A 19 -16.01 -2.90 -7.28
C CYS A 19 -16.68 -3.82 -8.32
N GLU A 20 -16.13 -3.87 -9.55
CA GLU A 20 -16.55 -4.82 -10.58
C GLU A 20 -16.11 -6.26 -10.24
N PHE A 21 -14.96 -6.40 -9.56
CA PHE A 21 -14.34 -7.69 -9.23
C PHE A 21 -14.26 -7.95 -7.71
N SER A 22 -14.99 -7.18 -6.91
CA SER A 22 -15.00 -7.33 -5.45
C SER A 22 -16.22 -6.65 -4.85
N ASP A 23 -16.75 -7.19 -3.74
CA ASP A 23 -17.87 -6.59 -3.01
C ASP A 23 -17.44 -5.28 -2.32
N ILE A 24 -16.23 -5.24 -1.78
CA ILE A 24 -15.65 -4.06 -1.11
C ILE A 24 -14.19 -3.92 -1.52
N THR A 25 -13.76 -2.70 -1.83
CA THR A 25 -12.34 -2.34 -1.96
C THR A 25 -11.95 -1.32 -0.88
N VAL A 26 -10.83 -1.58 -0.19
CA VAL A 26 -10.33 -0.70 0.88
C VAL A 26 -9.03 -0.05 0.44
N PHE A 27 -8.93 1.27 0.59
CA PHE A 27 -7.73 2.07 0.34
C PHE A 27 -7.20 2.67 1.63
N SER A 28 -5.88 2.84 1.70
CA SER A 28 -5.20 3.55 2.79
C SER A 28 -4.71 4.91 2.30
N PHE A 29 -4.91 5.93 3.13
CA PHE A 29 -4.39 7.28 2.93
C PHE A 29 -3.36 7.67 4.01
N HIS A 30 -2.66 6.67 4.55
CA HIS A 30 -1.51 6.88 5.43
C HIS A 30 -0.45 7.76 4.75
N PRO A 31 0.37 8.55 5.47
CA PRO A 31 1.33 9.53 4.93
C PRO A 31 2.25 9.03 3.82
N VAL A 32 2.63 7.75 3.84
CA VAL A 32 3.55 7.17 2.84
C VAL A 32 2.87 6.74 1.54
N LYS A 33 1.53 6.80 1.45
CA LYS A 33 0.79 6.35 0.25
C LYS A 33 0.90 7.35 -0.89
N ILE A 34 0.42 6.96 -2.08
CA ILE A 34 0.47 7.78 -3.30
C ILE A 34 -0.24 9.12 -3.10
N ILE A 35 -1.39 9.09 -2.45
CA ILE A 35 -2.08 10.25 -1.89
C ILE A 35 -2.31 10.03 -0.40
N THR A 36 -2.44 11.10 0.37
CA THR A 36 -2.57 11.01 1.82
C THR A 36 -3.67 11.94 2.35
N THR A 37 -4.24 11.57 3.49
CA THR A 37 -5.07 12.42 4.34
C THR A 37 -4.43 12.64 5.72
N ALA A 38 -3.09 12.56 5.81
CA ALA A 38 -2.29 12.37 7.03
C ALA A 38 -2.53 10.99 7.65
N GLU A 39 -3.71 10.72 8.12
CA GLU A 39 -4.24 9.39 8.45
C GLU A 39 -5.64 9.26 7.83
N GLY A 40 -5.98 8.06 7.39
CA GLY A 40 -7.30 7.81 6.82
C GLY A 40 -7.34 6.61 5.89
N GLY A 41 -8.54 6.34 5.42
CA GLY A 41 -8.84 5.28 4.46
C GLY A 41 -10.22 5.46 3.86
N LEU A 42 -10.46 4.71 2.81
CA LEU A 42 -11.74 4.69 2.10
C LEU A 42 -12.12 3.25 1.78
N ALA A 43 -13.38 2.91 2.01
CA ALA A 43 -13.98 1.70 1.50
C ALA A 43 -15.01 2.05 0.41
N THR A 44 -14.93 1.37 -0.74
CA THR A 44 -15.90 1.51 -1.83
C THR A 44 -16.68 0.21 -2.00
N THR A 45 -17.93 0.32 -2.42
CA THR A 45 -18.81 -0.81 -2.76
C THR A 45 -19.90 -0.33 -3.73
N ASN A 46 -20.43 -1.25 -4.54
CA ASN A 46 -21.61 -1.04 -5.37
C ASN A 46 -22.89 -1.59 -4.71
N ASP A 47 -22.75 -2.28 -3.56
CA ASP A 47 -23.86 -2.84 -2.81
C ASP A 47 -24.38 -1.79 -1.81
N PRO A 48 -25.64 -1.30 -1.95
CA PRO A 48 -26.20 -0.31 -1.03
C PRO A 48 -26.33 -0.84 0.40
N VAL A 49 -26.59 -2.14 0.61
CA VAL A 49 -26.70 -2.72 1.95
C VAL A 49 -25.35 -2.70 2.66
N LEU A 50 -24.28 -3.03 1.95
CA LEU A 50 -22.91 -2.92 2.48
C LEU A 50 -22.52 -1.46 2.75
N ALA A 51 -22.92 -0.53 1.89
CA ALA A 51 -22.65 0.90 2.07
C ALA A 51 -23.33 1.43 3.33
N GLU A 52 -24.61 1.16 3.53
CA GLU A 52 -25.36 1.54 4.73
C GLU A 52 -24.75 0.93 6.00
N LYS A 53 -24.41 -0.36 5.96
CA LYS A 53 -23.77 -1.05 7.10
C LYS A 53 -22.43 -0.43 7.46
N MET A 54 -21.58 -0.13 6.48
CA MET A 54 -20.28 0.54 6.70
C MET A 54 -20.47 1.95 7.28
N GLN A 55 -21.44 2.72 6.80
CA GLN A 55 -21.75 4.06 7.32
C GLN A 55 -22.22 4.00 8.77
N LEU A 56 -23.09 3.05 9.10
CA LEU A 56 -23.58 2.82 10.46
C LEU A 56 -22.42 2.46 11.40
N LEU A 57 -21.64 1.44 11.05
CA LEU A 57 -20.55 0.94 11.88
C LEU A 57 -19.42 1.96 12.04
N ARG A 58 -19.12 2.77 11.02
CA ARG A 58 -18.14 3.87 11.08
C ARG A 58 -18.50 4.91 12.15
N SER A 59 -19.79 5.04 12.48
CA SER A 59 -20.36 6.08 13.34
C SER A 59 -21.06 5.50 14.57
N HIS A 60 -20.35 4.66 15.31
CA HIS A 60 -20.79 4.06 16.58
C HIS A 60 -21.97 3.09 16.48
N GLY A 61 -22.44 2.71 15.30
CA GLY A 61 -23.70 1.97 15.14
C GLY A 61 -24.94 2.81 15.47
N ILE A 62 -24.84 4.14 15.35
CA ILE A 62 -25.90 5.10 15.68
C ILE A 62 -26.66 5.48 14.42
N THR A 63 -27.99 5.47 14.52
CA THR A 63 -28.89 5.97 13.49
C THR A 63 -29.77 7.15 13.98
N ARG A 64 -30.11 8.02 13.04
CA ARG A 64 -31.19 9.05 13.19
C ARG A 64 -32.31 8.82 12.18
N ASP A 65 -32.24 7.76 11.37
CA ASP A 65 -33.30 7.38 10.45
C ASP A 65 -34.43 6.72 11.22
N ALA A 66 -35.62 7.34 11.22
CA ALA A 66 -36.78 6.83 11.88
C ALA A 66 -37.21 5.43 11.42
N ASN A 67 -36.91 5.07 10.16
CA ASN A 67 -37.23 3.73 9.62
C ASN A 67 -36.35 2.61 10.22
N LEU A 68 -35.21 2.97 10.79
CA LEU A 68 -34.28 2.04 11.44
C LEU A 68 -34.40 2.04 12.96
N MET A 69 -35.20 2.98 13.53
CA MET A 69 -35.44 3.08 14.98
C MET A 69 -36.42 2.00 15.44
N THR A 70 -36.26 1.54 16.69
CA THR A 70 -37.11 0.52 17.31
C THR A 70 -38.36 1.12 17.98
N HIS A 71 -38.38 2.43 18.18
CA HIS A 71 -39.51 3.21 18.76
C HIS A 71 -39.39 4.68 18.35
N GLU A 72 -40.49 5.41 18.53
CA GLU A 72 -40.58 6.82 18.18
C GLU A 72 -39.59 7.68 18.98
N PRO A 73 -38.94 8.69 18.32
CA PRO A 73 -38.08 9.66 18.99
C PRO A 73 -38.86 10.51 20.02
N ASP A 74 -38.27 10.81 21.17
CA ASP A 74 -38.84 11.71 22.15
C ASP A 74 -38.48 13.19 21.90
N GLY A 75 -37.80 13.48 20.79
CA GLY A 75 -37.48 14.84 20.35
C GLY A 75 -36.45 14.89 19.21
N GLY A 76 -36.23 16.07 18.64
CA GLY A 76 -35.35 16.29 17.50
C GLY A 76 -33.84 16.03 17.77
N TRP A 77 -33.45 15.87 19.01
CA TRP A 77 -32.07 15.49 19.42
C TRP A 77 -31.87 13.99 19.47
N TYR A 78 -32.96 13.18 19.40
CA TYR A 78 -32.95 11.75 19.65
C TYR A 78 -32.17 10.96 18.56
N TYR A 79 -31.56 9.91 18.98
CA TYR A 79 -30.91 8.91 18.10
C TYR A 79 -30.91 7.56 18.82
N GLN A 80 -30.69 6.49 18.06
CA GLN A 80 -30.56 5.14 18.63
C GLN A 80 -29.24 4.50 18.20
N GLN A 81 -28.55 3.84 19.13
CA GLN A 81 -27.49 2.92 18.82
C GLN A 81 -28.12 1.54 18.57
N ILE A 82 -28.16 1.13 17.31
CA ILE A 82 -28.79 -0.12 16.86
C ILE A 82 -27.78 -1.23 16.58
N ASP A 83 -26.47 -0.92 16.61
CA ASP A 83 -25.39 -1.89 16.44
C ASP A 83 -24.14 -1.43 17.22
N LEU A 84 -23.19 -2.35 17.44
CA LEU A 84 -21.90 -2.01 18.03
C LEU A 84 -20.95 -1.52 16.93
N GLY A 85 -20.71 -0.23 16.88
CA GLY A 85 -19.84 0.38 15.88
C GLY A 85 -18.57 1.01 16.47
N PHE A 86 -17.83 1.70 15.59
CA PHE A 86 -16.54 2.33 15.85
C PHE A 86 -16.63 3.85 15.70
N ASN A 87 -15.63 4.57 16.14
CA ASN A 87 -15.44 5.97 15.81
C ASN A 87 -14.40 6.10 14.68
N TYR A 88 -14.78 5.72 13.47
CA TYR A 88 -13.89 5.65 12.30
C TYR A 88 -14.21 6.74 11.25
N ARG A 89 -14.77 7.85 11.70
CA ARG A 89 -15.04 9.00 10.83
C ARG A 89 -13.75 9.77 10.55
N MET A 90 -13.50 10.03 9.27
CA MET A 90 -12.50 11.00 8.83
C MET A 90 -12.94 12.41 9.24
N THR A 91 -12.03 13.25 9.67
CA THR A 91 -12.32 14.66 9.93
C THR A 91 -12.48 15.44 8.62
N GLU A 92 -13.18 16.58 8.66
CA GLU A 92 -13.32 17.46 7.48
C GLU A 92 -11.97 17.96 6.95
N LEU A 93 -11.00 18.20 7.84
CA LEU A 93 -9.63 18.59 7.45
C LEU A 93 -8.94 17.48 6.63
N GLN A 94 -9.05 16.24 7.08
CA GLN A 94 -8.52 15.08 6.37
C GLN A 94 -9.24 14.87 5.04
N GLY A 95 -10.57 15.04 5.03
CA GLY A 95 -11.38 14.96 3.82
C GLY A 95 -10.98 16.02 2.79
N ALA A 96 -10.81 17.27 3.21
CA ALA A 96 -10.37 18.37 2.35
C ALA A 96 -8.98 18.13 1.77
N LEU A 97 -8.04 17.63 2.58
CA LEU A 97 -6.71 17.23 2.11
C LEU A 97 -6.82 16.12 1.05
N GLY A 98 -7.63 15.09 1.30
CA GLY A 98 -7.85 13.98 0.37
C GLY A 98 -8.40 14.45 -0.98
N VAL A 99 -9.41 15.32 -0.98
CA VAL A 99 -9.98 15.93 -2.20
C VAL A 99 -8.91 16.70 -2.97
N SER A 100 -8.10 17.51 -2.28
CA SER A 100 -6.99 18.23 -2.89
C SER A 100 -5.96 17.27 -3.51
N GLN A 101 -5.58 16.22 -2.81
CA GLN A 101 -4.60 15.23 -3.29
C GLN A 101 -5.11 14.44 -4.49
N MET A 102 -6.41 14.15 -4.56
CA MET A 102 -7.02 13.43 -5.69
C MET A 102 -6.85 14.17 -7.03
N ASN A 103 -6.77 15.49 -7.03
CA ASN A 103 -6.54 16.28 -8.24
C ASN A 103 -5.18 15.99 -8.91
N TYR A 104 -4.23 15.45 -8.16
CA TYR A 104 -2.86 15.14 -8.63
C TYR A 104 -2.62 13.63 -8.81
N LEU A 105 -3.62 12.79 -8.59
CA LEU A 105 -3.43 11.33 -8.58
C LEU A 105 -2.85 10.81 -9.89
N ASP A 106 -3.39 11.23 -11.02
CA ASP A 106 -2.95 10.77 -12.35
C ASP A 106 -1.51 11.22 -12.65
N ASP A 107 -1.15 12.44 -12.28
CA ASP A 107 0.22 12.97 -12.41
C ASP A 107 1.20 12.17 -11.53
N PHE A 108 0.82 11.91 -10.28
CA PHE A 108 1.63 11.11 -9.35
C PHE A 108 1.87 9.71 -9.87
N VAL A 109 0.84 9.04 -10.38
CA VAL A 109 0.96 7.68 -10.92
C VAL A 109 1.78 7.68 -12.21
N THR A 110 1.53 8.63 -13.12
CA THR A 110 2.30 8.79 -14.37
C THR A 110 3.78 8.98 -14.08
N ARG A 111 4.12 9.87 -13.14
CA ARG A 111 5.52 10.11 -12.74
C ARG A 111 6.17 8.87 -12.14
N ARG A 112 5.45 8.12 -11.31
CA ARG A 112 5.94 6.86 -10.75
C ARG A 112 6.22 5.80 -11.81
N HIS A 113 5.40 5.75 -12.87
CA HIS A 113 5.65 4.88 -14.03
C HIS A 113 6.90 5.29 -14.81
N GLN A 114 7.14 6.58 -15.04
CA GLN A 114 8.37 7.07 -15.68
C GLN A 114 9.60 6.67 -14.88
N LEU A 115 9.59 6.92 -13.57
CA LEU A 115 10.68 6.53 -12.67
C LEU A 115 10.88 5.02 -12.60
N GLY A 116 9.79 4.25 -12.54
CA GLY A 116 9.83 2.79 -12.55
C GLY A 116 10.43 2.23 -13.84
N LYS A 117 10.03 2.77 -15.00
CA LYS A 117 10.61 2.39 -16.30
C LYS A 117 12.11 2.69 -16.36
N ARG A 118 12.51 3.86 -15.88
CA ARG A 118 13.93 4.23 -15.82
C ARG A 118 14.74 3.29 -14.90
N TYR A 119 14.18 2.88 -13.77
CA TYR A 119 14.81 1.84 -12.94
C TYR A 119 14.94 0.51 -13.68
N ASP A 120 13.92 0.05 -14.41
CA ASP A 120 14.00 -1.17 -15.18
C ASP A 120 15.20 -1.14 -16.17
N GLU A 121 15.36 0.01 -16.87
CA GLU A 121 16.45 0.23 -17.82
C GLU A 121 17.85 0.26 -17.15
N LEU A 122 17.97 0.96 -16.01
CA LEU A 122 19.25 1.14 -15.31
C LEU A 122 19.71 -0.09 -14.51
N LEU A 123 18.78 -1.00 -14.18
CA LEU A 123 19.03 -2.15 -13.30
C LEU A 123 19.04 -3.50 -14.04
N THR A 124 18.82 -3.50 -15.36
CA THR A 124 18.58 -4.72 -16.15
C THR A 124 19.71 -5.73 -16.07
N ASP A 125 20.97 -5.27 -15.95
CA ASP A 125 22.18 -6.12 -15.97
C ASP A 125 22.65 -6.53 -14.56
N LEU A 126 21.91 -6.17 -13.51
CA LEU A 126 22.28 -6.51 -12.16
C LEU A 126 21.70 -7.88 -11.74
N PRO A 127 22.37 -8.62 -10.82
CA PRO A 127 21.93 -9.92 -10.36
C PRO A 127 20.73 -9.80 -9.39
N ILE A 128 19.63 -9.23 -9.89
CA ILE A 128 18.39 -8.97 -9.16
C ILE A 128 17.18 -9.30 -10.04
N ILE A 129 16.04 -9.53 -9.41
CA ILE A 129 14.74 -9.65 -10.07
C ILE A 129 14.02 -8.32 -9.94
N LEU A 130 13.64 -7.73 -11.06
CA LEU A 130 12.84 -6.52 -11.14
C LEU A 130 11.34 -6.81 -10.87
N PRO A 131 10.54 -5.79 -10.49
CA PRO A 131 9.11 -5.97 -10.28
C PRO A 131 8.41 -6.50 -11.53
N TYR A 132 7.73 -7.64 -11.41
CA TYR A 132 6.94 -8.17 -12.51
C TYR A 132 5.79 -7.23 -12.88
N ARG A 133 5.60 -7.01 -14.18
CA ARG A 133 4.50 -6.20 -14.73
C ARG A 133 3.58 -7.07 -15.55
N ASN A 134 2.36 -7.28 -15.04
CA ASN A 134 1.32 -7.97 -15.81
C ASN A 134 0.73 -6.98 -16.84
N PRO A 135 0.67 -7.32 -18.15
CA PRO A 135 0.12 -6.46 -19.18
C PRO A 135 -1.36 -6.07 -18.97
N ALA A 136 -2.13 -6.91 -18.26
CA ALA A 136 -3.53 -6.63 -17.94
C ALA A 136 -3.68 -5.58 -16.82
N ASN A 137 -2.59 -5.24 -16.13
CA ASN A 137 -2.60 -4.36 -14.97
C ASN A 137 -1.86 -3.05 -15.25
N TYR A 138 -2.46 -1.94 -14.82
CA TYR A 138 -1.76 -0.66 -14.64
C TYR A 138 -1.59 -0.43 -13.14
N SER A 139 -0.37 -0.58 -12.64
CA SER A 139 -0.08 -0.45 -11.20
C SER A 139 -0.12 1.01 -10.76
N GLY A 140 -0.60 1.30 -9.53
CA GLY A 140 -0.39 2.61 -8.90
C GLY A 140 1.10 2.89 -8.56
N PHE A 141 1.97 1.88 -8.64
CA PHE A 141 3.41 1.97 -8.39
C PHE A 141 3.76 2.60 -7.04
N HIS A 142 3.09 2.14 -6.00
CA HIS A 142 3.38 2.60 -4.64
C HIS A 142 4.83 2.30 -4.22
N LEU A 143 5.32 1.09 -4.54
CA LEU A 143 6.67 0.63 -4.21
C LEU A 143 7.41 0.15 -5.47
N TYR A 144 8.74 0.20 -5.43
CA TYR A 144 9.61 -0.44 -6.40
C TYR A 144 10.49 -1.49 -5.68
N PRO A 145 9.95 -2.70 -5.43
CA PRO A 145 10.68 -3.77 -4.77
C PRO A 145 11.55 -4.54 -5.77
N ILE A 146 12.84 -4.66 -5.49
CA ILE A 146 13.75 -5.59 -6.16
C ILE A 146 13.94 -6.82 -5.29
N GLN A 147 14.32 -7.95 -5.88
CA GLN A 147 14.71 -9.16 -5.14
C GLN A 147 16.13 -9.56 -5.54
N LEU A 148 16.97 -9.88 -4.56
CA LEU A 148 18.32 -10.38 -4.80
C LEU A 148 18.23 -11.82 -5.34
N THR A 149 19.04 -12.14 -6.37
CA THR A 149 19.22 -13.52 -6.83
C THR A 149 20.36 -14.21 -6.09
N ALA A 150 20.45 -15.52 -6.20
CA ALA A 150 21.59 -16.26 -5.66
C ALA A 150 22.92 -15.80 -6.26
N ASP A 151 22.92 -15.42 -7.54
CA ASP A 151 24.11 -14.95 -8.27
C ASP A 151 24.66 -13.61 -7.74
N SER A 152 23.88 -12.87 -6.96
CA SER A 152 24.38 -11.68 -6.28
C SER A 152 25.46 -12.01 -5.25
N GLY A 153 25.53 -13.24 -4.75
CA GLY A 153 26.42 -13.65 -3.67
C GLY A 153 26.23 -12.89 -2.35
N LYS A 154 25.10 -12.14 -2.22
CA LYS A 154 24.83 -11.25 -1.09
C LYS A 154 23.55 -11.63 -0.37
N THR A 155 23.53 -11.41 0.93
CA THR A 155 22.28 -11.42 1.70
C THR A 155 21.58 -10.09 1.57
N ARG A 156 20.23 -10.10 1.71
CA ARG A 156 19.44 -8.87 1.78
C ARG A 156 19.99 -7.90 2.84
N LYS A 157 20.39 -8.42 4.01
CA LYS A 157 20.92 -7.59 5.10
C LYS A 157 22.17 -6.82 4.68
N GLN A 158 23.12 -7.48 4.04
CA GLN A 158 24.35 -6.83 3.58
C GLN A 158 24.08 -5.71 2.58
N VAL A 159 23.22 -5.95 1.59
CA VAL A 159 22.85 -4.93 0.60
C VAL A 159 22.06 -3.80 1.25
N PHE A 160 21.11 -4.11 2.14
CA PHE A 160 20.34 -3.12 2.89
C PHE A 160 21.25 -2.21 3.73
N ASP A 161 22.14 -2.79 4.51
CA ASP A 161 23.06 -2.02 5.38
C ASP A 161 24.01 -1.15 4.56
N SER A 162 24.53 -1.66 3.43
CA SER A 162 25.39 -0.91 2.51
C SER A 162 24.64 0.29 1.90
N LEU A 163 23.41 0.12 1.45
CA LEU A 163 22.58 1.21 0.92
C LEU A 163 22.30 2.27 2.00
N ARG A 164 21.95 1.83 3.21
CA ARG A 164 21.72 2.74 4.36
C ARG A 164 22.97 3.52 4.75
N ALA A 165 24.15 2.89 4.72
CA ALA A 165 25.43 3.55 4.97
C ALA A 165 25.76 4.63 3.92
N GLN A 166 25.21 4.51 2.71
CA GLN A 166 25.32 5.49 1.63
C GLN A 166 24.17 6.51 1.62
N ASN A 167 23.39 6.63 2.72
CA ASN A 167 22.23 7.51 2.88
C ASN A 167 21.09 7.23 1.89
N ILE A 168 20.99 6.01 1.34
CA ILE A 168 19.84 5.61 0.53
C ILE A 168 18.72 5.08 1.44
N GLY A 169 17.56 5.72 1.37
CA GLY A 169 16.37 5.39 2.18
C GLY A 169 15.64 4.15 1.66
N VAL A 170 16.18 2.96 1.92
CA VAL A 170 15.54 1.67 1.56
C VAL A 170 14.73 1.09 2.70
N ASN A 171 13.77 0.24 2.37
CA ASN A 171 12.94 -0.49 3.34
C ASN A 171 12.64 -1.91 2.84
N VAL A 172 12.08 -2.75 3.71
CA VAL A 172 11.65 -4.13 3.40
C VAL A 172 10.14 -4.24 3.62
N HIS A 173 9.39 -4.54 2.56
CA HIS A 173 7.92 -4.67 2.58
C HIS A 173 7.51 -6.10 2.20
N TYR A 174 7.11 -6.97 3.17
CA TYR A 174 7.13 -6.81 4.63
C TYR A 174 7.57 -8.10 5.28
N ILE A 175 7.82 -8.08 6.61
CA ILE A 175 7.94 -9.30 7.40
C ILE A 175 6.66 -10.11 7.20
N PRO A 176 6.73 -11.41 6.84
CA PRO A 176 5.54 -12.23 6.64
C PRO A 176 4.69 -12.27 7.91
N VAL A 177 3.41 -11.95 7.78
CA VAL A 177 2.51 -11.75 8.92
C VAL A 177 2.43 -13.00 9.80
N HIS A 178 2.42 -14.19 9.20
CA HIS A 178 2.34 -15.46 9.92
C HIS A 178 3.54 -15.73 10.86
N THR A 179 4.70 -15.08 10.61
CA THR A 179 5.90 -15.22 11.46
C THR A 179 5.89 -14.27 12.67
N GLN A 180 4.89 -13.37 12.78
CA GLN A 180 4.78 -12.47 13.91
C GLN A 180 4.33 -13.20 15.18
N PRO A 181 4.81 -12.79 16.38
CA PRO A 181 4.50 -13.50 17.64
C PRO A 181 3.00 -13.69 17.92
N TYR A 182 2.16 -12.73 17.51
CA TYR A 182 0.71 -12.85 17.67
C TYR A 182 0.15 -14.03 16.86
N TYR A 183 0.57 -14.15 15.60
CA TYR A 183 0.10 -15.23 14.72
C TYR A 183 0.72 -16.59 15.08
N ALA A 184 1.95 -16.59 15.60
CA ALA A 184 2.56 -17.81 16.14
C ALA A 184 1.73 -18.42 17.29
N LYS A 185 1.11 -17.59 18.13
CA LYS A 185 0.16 -18.06 19.17
C LYS A 185 -1.11 -18.70 18.60
N LEU A 186 -1.46 -18.40 17.35
CA LEU A 186 -2.60 -19.00 16.64
C LEU A 186 -2.20 -20.29 15.88
N GLY A 187 -0.95 -20.76 16.04
CA GLY A 187 -0.46 -22.01 15.45
C GLY A 187 0.32 -21.84 14.15
N PHE A 188 0.45 -20.64 13.60
CA PHE A 188 1.28 -20.38 12.41
C PHE A 188 2.77 -20.45 12.75
N LYS A 189 3.58 -20.90 11.80
CA LYS A 189 5.03 -21.04 11.97
C LYS A 189 5.78 -20.78 10.66
N GLN A 190 7.08 -20.62 10.77
CA GLN A 190 7.97 -20.58 9.62
C GLN A 190 7.84 -21.86 8.79
N GLY A 191 7.82 -21.73 7.47
CA GLY A 191 7.59 -22.80 6.51
C GLY A 191 6.14 -22.94 6.04
N ASP A 192 5.17 -22.35 6.73
CA ASP A 192 3.76 -22.41 6.33
C ASP A 192 3.47 -21.66 5.03
N PHE A 193 4.24 -20.60 4.74
CA PHE A 193 4.09 -19.78 3.53
C PHE A 193 5.45 -19.55 2.84
N PRO A 194 6.05 -20.58 2.22
CA PRO A 194 7.44 -20.54 1.74
C PRO A 194 7.68 -19.48 0.64
N HIS A 195 6.67 -19.12 -0.14
CA HIS A 195 6.79 -18.06 -1.14
C HIS A 195 6.92 -16.66 -0.50
N ALA A 196 6.12 -16.37 0.53
CA ALA A 196 6.19 -15.11 1.27
C ALA A 196 7.52 -14.99 2.02
N GLU A 197 7.98 -16.07 2.62
CA GLU A 197 9.26 -16.12 3.35
C GLU A 197 10.45 -15.93 2.41
N ARG A 198 10.46 -16.59 1.25
CA ARG A 198 11.49 -16.41 0.22
C ARG A 198 11.51 -14.98 -0.30
N TYR A 199 10.35 -14.42 -0.63
CA TYR A 199 10.24 -13.02 -1.04
C TYR A 199 10.84 -12.08 0.02
N TYR A 200 10.44 -12.26 1.28
CA TYR A 200 10.97 -11.48 2.39
C TYR A 200 12.49 -11.59 2.55
N ALA A 201 13.05 -12.78 2.35
CA ALA A 201 14.50 -12.99 2.45
C ALA A 201 15.29 -12.24 1.37
N GLN A 202 14.68 -11.88 0.25
CA GLN A 202 15.33 -11.31 -0.93
C GLN A 202 14.95 -9.86 -1.22
N ALA A 203 13.77 -9.40 -0.80
CA ALA A 203 13.19 -8.14 -1.24
C ALA A 203 13.79 -6.92 -0.53
N ILE A 204 14.06 -5.87 -1.32
CA ILE A 204 14.40 -4.50 -0.86
C ILE A 204 13.59 -3.53 -1.72
N SER A 205 12.87 -2.60 -1.09
CA SER A 205 12.18 -1.51 -1.80
C SER A 205 13.10 -0.32 -1.97
N LEU A 206 13.34 0.05 -3.21
CA LEU A 206 14.11 1.23 -3.59
C LEU A 206 13.23 2.49 -3.46
N PRO A 207 13.84 3.68 -3.27
CA PRO A 207 13.12 4.94 -3.25
C PRO A 207 12.29 5.17 -4.51
N LEU A 208 11.00 5.47 -4.34
CA LEU A 208 10.09 5.82 -5.43
C LEU A 208 9.05 6.81 -4.93
N TYR A 209 9.18 8.09 -5.29
CA TYR A 209 8.27 9.17 -4.93
C TYR A 209 8.25 10.23 -6.03
N TYR A 210 7.24 11.09 -6.04
CA TYR A 210 6.97 12.03 -7.14
C TYR A 210 8.16 12.93 -7.48
N ASP A 211 8.79 13.53 -6.47
CA ASP A 211 9.89 14.48 -6.63
C ASP A 211 11.27 13.83 -6.77
N LEU A 212 11.34 12.50 -6.90
CA LEU A 212 12.62 11.82 -7.12
C LEU A 212 13.25 12.31 -8.43
N SER A 213 14.36 13.05 -8.31
CA SER A 213 15.09 13.54 -9.48
C SER A 213 15.85 12.41 -10.18
N GLU A 214 16.16 12.62 -11.47
CA GLU A 214 16.98 11.66 -12.22
C GLU A 214 18.39 11.50 -11.63
N ALA A 215 18.95 12.58 -11.11
CA ALA A 215 20.24 12.54 -10.43
C ALA A 215 20.19 11.71 -9.14
N SER A 216 19.16 11.92 -8.30
CA SER A 216 18.96 11.11 -7.10
C SER A 216 18.68 9.64 -7.42
N GLN A 217 17.94 9.38 -8.50
CA GLN A 217 17.71 8.01 -8.96
C GLN A 217 18.99 7.33 -9.43
N ALA A 218 19.88 8.06 -10.16
CA ALA A 218 21.20 7.55 -10.54
C ALA A 218 22.06 7.23 -9.30
N GLN A 219 22.06 8.09 -8.28
CA GLN A 219 22.74 7.81 -7.01
C GLN A 219 22.25 6.52 -6.34
N VAL A 220 20.95 6.24 -6.35
CA VAL A 220 20.37 4.99 -5.83
C VAL A 220 20.94 3.79 -6.61
N VAL A 221 20.98 3.88 -7.94
CA VAL A 221 21.50 2.81 -8.81
C VAL A 221 22.99 2.57 -8.58
N ASP A 222 23.79 3.62 -8.49
CA ASP A 222 25.22 3.52 -8.26
C ASP A 222 25.53 2.94 -6.87
N ALA A 223 24.80 3.37 -5.84
CA ALA A 223 24.90 2.80 -4.50
C ALA A 223 24.53 1.31 -4.47
N LEU A 224 23.52 0.89 -5.23
CA LEU A 224 23.14 -0.52 -5.35
C LEU A 224 24.23 -1.33 -6.07
N LYS A 225 24.82 -0.81 -7.15
CA LYS A 225 25.96 -1.43 -7.84
C LYS A 225 27.14 -1.65 -6.88
N VAL A 226 27.49 -0.64 -6.09
CA VAL A 226 28.52 -0.74 -5.06
C VAL A 226 28.18 -1.81 -4.02
N ALA A 227 26.93 -1.82 -3.52
CA ALA A 227 26.49 -2.80 -2.54
C ALA A 227 26.55 -4.24 -3.03
N LEU A 228 26.29 -4.46 -4.33
CA LEU A 228 26.37 -5.78 -4.97
C LEU A 228 27.81 -6.19 -5.30
N ALA A 229 28.70 -5.24 -5.62
CA ALA A 229 30.10 -5.50 -6.00
C ALA A 229 31.03 -5.70 -4.78
N GLN A 230 30.70 -5.20 -3.59
CA GLN A 230 31.54 -5.33 -2.41
C GLN A 230 31.84 -6.79 -2.10
N ALA A 231 33.11 -7.16 -1.99
CA ALA A 231 33.53 -8.51 -1.58
C ALA A 231 32.99 -8.83 -0.18
N LEU A 232 32.71 -10.11 0.08
CA LEU A 232 32.42 -10.59 1.43
C LEU A 232 33.65 -10.31 2.33
N ALA A 233 33.50 -9.40 3.26
CA ALA A 233 34.50 -9.18 4.31
C ALA A 233 34.30 -10.19 5.44
#